data_e62d758f642df4133ea4228e3935f2cc
#
_entry.id   e62d758f642df4133ea4228e3935f2cc
#
_cell.length_a   1.000
_cell.length_b   1.000
_cell.length_c   1.000
_cell.angle_alpha   90.00
_cell.angle_beta   90.00
_cell.angle_gamma   90.00
#
_symmetry.space_group_name_H-M   'P 1'
#
loop_
_entity.id
_entity.type
_entity.pdbx_description
1 polymer ?
#
loop_
_entity_poly.entity_id
_entity_poly.type
_entity_poly.pdbx_seq_one_letter_code
_entity_poly.pdbx_strand_id
1 'polypeptide(L)'
;MTLSAFDHLVVRVGDLDEGIATYRDTLGLELDRTDESEALGIKQAFFNLPGGGFIEVVAPTDAQSAVGQALDRRGEGIHTVAFAVDDLDATCATLKANGARLIGEGAPTVFVHPKSTHGLLLQLSEKS
;
A
#
# COMPACT_ATOMS: atom_id res chain seq x y z
N MET A 1 17.67 12.76 -3.08
CA MET A 1 16.70 11.73 -3.53
C MET A 1 15.43 11.84 -2.72
N THR A 2 14.29 11.94 -3.39
CA THR A 2 13.00 12.06 -2.70
C THR A 2 12.52 10.72 -2.13
N LEU A 3 12.64 9.64 -2.93
CA LEU A 3 12.27 8.30 -2.47
C LEU A 3 13.56 7.54 -2.12
N SER A 4 13.64 7.04 -0.90
CA SER A 4 14.87 6.44 -0.40
C SER A 4 14.93 4.93 -0.61
N ALA A 5 13.79 4.24 -0.43
CA ALA A 5 13.75 2.80 -0.54
C ALA A 5 12.34 2.31 -0.85
N PHE A 6 12.25 1.21 -1.57
CA PHE A 6 10.99 0.47 -1.68
C PHE A 6 10.67 -0.16 -0.32
N ASP A 7 9.45 0.00 0.16
CA ASP A 7 9.05 -0.54 1.45
C ASP A 7 8.15 -1.77 1.30
N HIS A 8 7.04 -1.64 0.60
CA HIS A 8 6.15 -2.77 0.40
C HIS A 8 5.15 -2.55 -0.74
N LEU A 9 4.52 -3.63 -1.14
CA LEU A 9 3.45 -3.66 -2.11
C LEU A 9 2.15 -4.03 -1.39
N VAL A 10 1.07 -3.33 -1.68
CA VAL A 10 -0.26 -3.68 -1.18
C VAL A 10 -1.09 -4.23 -2.34
N VAL A 11 -1.60 -5.44 -2.16
CA VAL A 11 -2.44 -6.13 -3.15
C VAL A 11 -3.84 -6.28 -2.58
N ARG A 12 -4.85 -5.85 -3.34
CA ARG A 12 -6.23 -6.01 -2.89
C ARG A 12 -6.85 -7.28 -3.48
N VAL A 13 -7.51 -8.03 -2.63
CA VAL A 13 -8.20 -9.27 -2.99
C VAL A 13 -9.63 -9.25 -2.45
N GLY A 14 -10.52 -10.05 -3.04
CA GLY A 14 -11.90 -10.13 -2.56
C GLY A 14 -12.05 -10.97 -1.30
N ASP A 15 -11.21 -11.97 -1.13
CA ASP A 15 -11.26 -12.90 0.00
C ASP A 15 -9.85 -13.09 0.55
N LEU A 16 -9.65 -12.76 1.83
CA LEU A 16 -8.32 -12.82 2.43
C LEU A 16 -7.78 -14.25 2.51
N ASP A 17 -8.62 -15.23 2.84
CA ASP A 17 -8.18 -16.62 2.94
C ASP A 17 -7.67 -17.14 1.60
N GLU A 18 -8.35 -16.80 0.50
CA GLU A 18 -7.89 -17.14 -0.84
C GLU A 18 -6.58 -16.41 -1.17
N GLY A 19 -6.47 -15.14 -0.78
CA GLY A 19 -5.23 -14.37 -0.97
C GLY A 19 -4.06 -14.98 -0.22
N ILE A 20 -4.29 -15.38 1.04
CA ILE A 20 -3.26 -16.05 1.84
C ILE A 20 -2.83 -17.36 1.17
N ALA A 21 -3.79 -18.17 0.73
CA ALA A 21 -3.48 -19.44 0.06
C ALA A 21 -2.63 -19.21 -1.19
N THR A 22 -2.94 -18.20 -1.97
CA THR A 22 -2.19 -17.88 -3.18
C THR A 22 -0.75 -17.48 -2.86
N TYR A 23 -0.57 -16.53 -1.94
CA TYR A 23 0.77 -16.00 -1.67
C TYR A 23 1.63 -16.96 -0.86
N ARG A 24 1.03 -17.69 0.09
CA ARG A 24 1.75 -18.66 0.89
C ARG A 24 1.98 -19.97 0.14
N ASP A 25 0.92 -20.56 -0.42
CA ASP A 25 0.97 -21.92 -0.95
C ASP A 25 1.40 -21.95 -2.41
N THR A 26 0.86 -21.07 -3.25
CA THR A 26 1.21 -21.04 -4.68
C THR A 26 2.54 -20.34 -4.93
N LEU A 27 2.76 -19.18 -4.29
CA LEU A 27 3.99 -18.42 -4.48
C LEU A 27 5.10 -18.77 -3.49
N GLY A 28 4.78 -19.52 -2.45
CA GLY A 28 5.78 -20.00 -1.49
C GLY A 28 6.30 -18.97 -0.51
N LEU A 29 5.56 -17.89 -0.27
CA LEU A 29 5.99 -16.86 0.66
C LEU A 29 5.62 -17.24 2.09
N GLU A 30 6.44 -16.81 3.03
CA GLU A 30 6.19 -17.04 4.45
C GLU A 30 5.21 -16.01 4.97
N LEU A 31 4.11 -16.48 5.55
CA LEU A 31 3.14 -15.60 6.21
C LEU A 31 3.71 -15.17 7.55
N ASP A 32 3.91 -13.86 7.73
CA ASP A 32 4.42 -13.30 8.98
C ASP A 32 3.31 -13.16 10.00
N ARG A 33 2.24 -12.47 9.63
CA ARG A 33 1.10 -12.23 10.52
C ARG A 33 -0.12 -11.80 9.75
N THR A 34 -1.26 -11.84 10.42
CA THR A 34 -2.50 -11.24 9.94
C THR A 34 -2.93 -10.16 10.91
N ASP A 35 -3.73 -9.22 10.44
CA ASP A 35 -4.25 -8.14 11.24
C ASP A 35 -5.61 -7.70 10.71
N GLU A 36 -6.29 -6.86 11.45
CA GLU A 36 -7.56 -6.29 11.04
C GLU A 36 -7.59 -4.83 11.47
N SER A 37 -7.98 -3.94 10.57
CA SER A 37 -8.16 -2.53 10.87
C SER A 37 -9.62 -2.18 10.73
N GLU A 38 -10.29 -2.00 11.86
CA GLU A 38 -11.69 -1.59 11.86
C GLU A 38 -11.85 -0.18 11.28
N ALA A 39 -10.91 0.71 11.61
CA ALA A 39 -10.92 2.08 11.11
C ALA A 39 -10.82 2.14 9.60
N LEU A 40 -10.02 1.28 8.99
CA LEU A 40 -9.85 1.23 7.53
C LEU A 40 -10.81 0.26 6.86
N GLY A 41 -11.53 -0.57 7.63
CA GLY A 41 -12.50 -1.52 7.10
C GLY A 41 -11.84 -2.64 6.30
N ILE A 42 -10.72 -3.17 6.77
CA ILE A 42 -9.95 -4.18 6.06
C ILE A 42 -9.40 -5.26 7.00
N LYS A 43 -9.13 -6.43 6.41
CA LYS A 43 -8.29 -7.48 6.97
C LYS A 43 -7.01 -7.53 6.18
N GLN A 44 -5.90 -7.85 6.84
CA GLN A 44 -4.56 -7.76 6.27
C GLN A 44 -3.77 -9.05 6.52
N ALA A 45 -2.95 -9.43 5.57
CA ALA A 45 -1.97 -10.51 5.72
C ALA A 45 -0.62 -9.99 5.21
N PHE A 46 0.44 -10.25 5.98
CA PHE A 46 1.77 -9.72 5.70
C PHE A 46 2.74 -10.86 5.39
N PHE A 47 3.45 -10.74 4.28
CA PHE A 47 4.42 -11.74 3.81
C PHE A 47 5.78 -11.06 3.67
N ASN A 48 6.73 -11.44 4.51
CA ASN A 48 8.07 -10.85 4.46
C ASN A 48 8.90 -11.46 3.34
N LEU A 49 9.70 -10.63 2.69
CA LEU A 49 10.64 -11.07 1.67
C LEU A 49 12.04 -11.09 2.27
N PRO A 50 12.82 -12.19 2.04
CA PRO A 50 14.17 -12.28 2.62
C PRO A 50 15.12 -11.17 2.18
N GLY A 51 14.92 -10.64 0.98
CA GLY A 51 15.76 -9.58 0.43
C GLY A 51 15.38 -8.18 0.87
N GLY A 52 14.37 -8.05 1.72
CA GLY A 52 13.85 -6.76 2.18
C GLY A 52 12.51 -6.43 1.56
N GLY A 53 11.73 -5.61 2.27
CA GLY A 53 10.38 -5.30 1.87
C GLY A 53 9.40 -6.41 2.24
N PHE A 54 8.13 -6.16 2.00
CA PHE A 54 7.08 -7.17 2.24
C PHE A 54 5.91 -6.96 1.27
N ILE A 55 5.06 -7.96 1.22
CA ILE A 55 3.80 -7.87 0.48
C ILE A 55 2.67 -7.88 1.51
N GLU A 56 1.78 -6.91 1.43
CA GLU A 56 0.59 -6.83 2.24
C GLU A 56 -0.61 -7.16 1.36
N VAL A 57 -1.35 -8.22 1.71
CA VAL A 57 -2.57 -8.59 1.01
C VAL A 57 -3.74 -8.09 1.85
N VAL A 58 -4.64 -7.33 1.25
CA VAL A 58 -5.78 -6.72 1.95
C VAL A 58 -7.09 -7.16 1.32
N ALA A 59 -8.09 -7.37 2.18
CA ALA A 59 -9.46 -7.62 1.75
C ALA A 59 -10.40 -6.70 2.54
N PRO A 60 -11.47 -6.19 1.94
CA PRO A 60 -12.38 -5.32 2.67
C PRO A 60 -13.25 -6.09 3.65
N THR A 61 -13.48 -5.51 4.83
CA THR A 61 -14.53 -5.95 5.74
C THR A 61 -15.77 -5.08 5.58
N ASP A 62 -15.64 -3.96 4.87
CA ASP A 62 -16.69 -2.99 4.61
C ASP A 62 -16.60 -2.59 3.13
N ALA A 63 -17.69 -2.79 2.41
CA ALA A 63 -17.76 -2.45 0.99
C ALA A 63 -17.54 -0.95 0.73
N GLN A 64 -17.78 -0.10 1.73
CA GLN A 64 -17.58 1.34 1.61
C GLN A 64 -16.16 1.78 1.93
N SER A 65 -15.30 0.87 2.40
CA SER A 65 -13.88 1.17 2.62
C SER A 65 -13.21 1.53 1.31
N ALA A 66 -12.04 2.19 1.40
CA ALA A 66 -11.27 2.53 0.19
C ALA A 66 -10.90 1.29 -0.61
N VAL A 67 -10.52 0.21 0.07
CA VAL A 67 -10.22 -1.08 -0.57
C VAL A 67 -11.47 -1.68 -1.21
N GLY A 68 -12.61 -1.65 -0.50
CA GLY A 68 -13.88 -2.17 -1.02
C GLY A 68 -14.33 -1.44 -2.27
N GLN A 69 -14.24 -0.12 -2.27
CA GLN A 69 -14.60 0.68 -3.43
C GLN A 69 -13.65 0.44 -4.61
N ALA A 70 -12.34 0.34 -4.35
CA ALA A 70 -11.37 0.06 -5.40
C ALA A 70 -11.57 -1.34 -5.99
N LEU A 71 -11.90 -2.31 -5.14
CA LEU A 71 -12.21 -3.67 -5.58
C LEU A 71 -13.43 -3.69 -6.50
N ASP A 72 -14.47 -2.95 -6.14
CA ASP A 72 -15.69 -2.86 -6.95
C ASP A 72 -15.42 -2.21 -8.31
N ARG A 73 -14.61 -1.16 -8.35
CA ARG A 73 -14.35 -0.41 -9.57
C ARG A 73 -13.32 -1.05 -10.49
N ARG A 74 -12.28 -1.66 -9.93
CA ARG A 74 -11.09 -2.11 -10.67
C ARG A 74 -10.77 -3.58 -10.50
N GLY A 75 -11.45 -4.26 -9.56
CA GLY A 75 -11.18 -5.66 -9.29
C GLY A 75 -9.91 -5.86 -8.46
N GLU A 76 -9.43 -7.10 -8.43
CA GLU A 76 -8.23 -7.48 -7.71
C GLU A 76 -6.99 -6.95 -8.42
N GLY A 77 -5.95 -6.66 -7.65
CA GLY A 77 -4.68 -6.17 -8.20
C GLY A 77 -3.92 -5.28 -7.21
N ILE A 78 -2.98 -4.52 -7.74
CA ILE A 78 -2.18 -3.60 -6.92
C ILE A 78 -3.07 -2.51 -6.35
N HIS A 79 -3.00 -2.32 -5.03
CA HIS A 79 -3.72 -1.23 -4.35
C HIS A 79 -2.81 -0.02 -4.17
N THR A 80 -1.65 -0.20 -3.54
CA THR A 80 -0.64 0.84 -3.38
C THR A 80 0.75 0.26 -3.50
N VAL A 81 1.70 1.12 -3.86
CA VAL A 81 3.13 0.82 -3.79
C VAL A 81 3.72 1.79 -2.78
N ALA A 82 4.34 1.26 -1.73
CA ALA A 82 4.84 2.07 -0.62
C ALA A 82 6.35 2.24 -0.68
N PHE A 83 6.77 3.48 -0.51
CA PHE A 83 8.18 3.86 -0.45
C PHE A 83 8.48 4.51 0.89
N ALA A 84 9.69 4.28 1.39
CA ALA A 84 10.21 4.98 2.56
C ALA A 84 10.97 6.22 2.10
N VAL A 85 10.88 7.29 2.90
CA VAL A 85 11.60 8.54 2.67
C VAL A 85 12.36 8.92 3.93
N ASP A 86 13.38 9.76 3.79
CA ASP A 86 14.17 10.20 4.95
C ASP A 86 13.47 11.32 5.72
N ASP A 87 12.88 12.27 4.99
CA ASP A 87 12.19 13.43 5.56
C ASP A 87 10.90 13.65 4.75
N LEU A 88 9.77 13.31 5.34
CA LEU A 88 8.49 13.34 4.62
C LEU A 88 8.09 14.76 4.24
N ASP A 89 8.25 15.73 5.13
CA ASP A 89 7.87 17.12 4.84
C ASP A 89 8.72 17.69 3.70
N ALA A 90 10.03 17.46 3.73
CA ALA A 90 10.92 17.92 2.68
C ALA A 90 10.60 17.23 1.34
N THR A 91 10.30 15.93 1.39
CA THR A 91 9.91 15.17 0.19
C THR A 91 8.63 15.74 -0.40
N CYS A 92 7.61 16.00 0.41
CA CYS A 92 6.35 16.58 -0.06
C CYS A 92 6.55 17.94 -0.71
N ALA A 93 7.40 18.79 -0.10
CA ALA A 93 7.70 20.10 -0.67
C ALA A 93 8.35 19.98 -2.05
N THR A 94 9.30 19.07 -2.18
CA THR A 94 9.99 18.83 -3.47
C THR A 94 9.02 18.30 -4.52
N LEU A 95 8.19 17.30 -4.16
CA LEU A 95 7.24 16.70 -5.10
C LEU A 95 6.21 17.73 -5.57
N LYS A 96 5.70 18.58 -4.67
CA LYS A 96 4.76 19.63 -5.06
C LYS A 96 5.43 20.65 -5.97
N ALA A 97 6.67 21.04 -5.67
CA ALA A 97 7.41 21.96 -6.53
C ALA A 97 7.61 21.38 -7.93
N ASN A 98 7.69 20.05 -8.05
CA ASN A 98 7.80 19.35 -9.32
C ASN A 98 6.45 19.07 -10.00
N GLY A 99 5.35 19.54 -9.42
CA GLY A 99 4.01 19.41 -10.01
C GLY A 99 3.22 18.18 -9.58
N ALA A 100 3.69 17.41 -8.61
CA ALA A 100 2.97 16.23 -8.15
C ALA A 100 1.74 16.63 -7.32
N ARG A 101 0.67 15.86 -7.46
CA ARG A 101 -0.55 16.01 -6.68
C ARG A 101 -0.52 15.06 -5.48
N LEU A 102 -0.54 15.63 -4.28
CA LEU A 102 -0.47 14.86 -3.03
C LEU A 102 -1.83 14.74 -2.37
N ILE A 103 -2.03 13.65 -1.63
CA ILE A 103 -3.24 13.36 -0.85
C ILE A 103 -2.83 13.09 0.58
N GLY A 104 -3.48 13.76 1.54
CA GLY A 104 -3.23 13.52 2.97
C GLY A 104 -1.97 14.18 3.50
N GLU A 105 -1.51 15.23 2.87
CA GLU A 105 -0.33 15.97 3.32
C GLU A 105 -0.52 16.47 4.76
N GLY A 106 0.52 16.32 5.58
CA GLY A 106 0.47 16.64 7.01
C GLY A 106 0.24 15.43 7.90
N ALA A 107 -0.17 14.31 7.34
CA ALA A 107 -0.30 13.04 8.07
C ALA A 107 1.01 12.26 8.03
N PRO A 108 1.19 11.24 8.90
CA PRO A 108 2.39 10.39 8.86
C PRO A 108 2.55 9.60 7.57
N THR A 109 1.46 9.38 6.85
CA THR A 109 1.46 8.73 5.54
C THR A 109 0.83 9.67 4.53
N VAL A 110 1.53 9.89 3.43
CA VAL A 110 1.06 10.77 2.36
C VAL A 110 1.02 9.96 1.07
N PHE A 111 0.03 10.22 0.23
CA PHE A 111 -0.11 9.51 -1.04
C PHE A 111 0.16 10.46 -2.20
N VAL A 112 0.75 9.92 -3.26
CA VAL A 112 0.87 10.63 -4.55
C VAL A 112 -0.25 10.13 -5.43
N HIS A 113 -1.05 11.07 -5.95
CA HIS A 113 -2.22 10.75 -6.78
C HIS A 113 -1.80 10.01 -8.05
N PRO A 114 -2.56 8.99 -8.48
CA PRO A 114 -2.22 8.20 -9.66
C PRO A 114 -2.02 9.01 -10.95
N LYS A 115 -2.67 10.16 -11.07
CA LYS A 115 -2.47 11.02 -12.25
C LYS A 115 -1.04 11.55 -12.36
N SER A 116 -0.32 11.66 -11.24
CA SER A 116 1.07 12.12 -11.23
C SER A 116 2.06 10.99 -11.52
N THR A 117 1.63 9.74 -11.50
CA THR A 117 2.50 8.56 -11.52
C THR A 117 2.07 7.53 -12.57
N HIS A 118 1.25 7.93 -13.53
CA HIS A 118 0.77 7.04 -14.59
C HIS A 118 0.00 5.83 -14.06
N GLY A 119 -0.83 6.04 -13.04
CA GLY A 119 -1.77 5.03 -12.57
C GLY A 119 -1.43 4.34 -11.26
N LEU A 120 -0.28 4.66 -10.65
CA LEU A 120 0.09 4.08 -9.34
C LEU A 120 -0.28 5.02 -8.21
N LEU A 121 -0.98 4.50 -7.20
CA LEU A 121 -1.16 5.21 -5.95
C LEU A 121 0.08 4.93 -5.10
N LEU A 122 0.96 5.91 -4.97
CA LEU A 122 2.18 5.77 -4.17
C LEU A 122 1.91 6.18 -2.73
N GLN A 123 2.44 5.38 -1.80
CA GLN A 123 2.34 5.64 -0.37
C GLN A 123 3.73 6.03 0.12
N LEU A 124 3.83 7.14 0.84
CA LEU A 124 5.10 7.65 1.35
C LEU A 124 5.05 7.75 2.87
N SER A 125 6.06 7.19 3.53
CA SER A 125 6.23 7.29 4.98
C SER A 125 7.70 7.42 5.31
N GLU A 126 8.02 8.02 6.46
CA GLU A 126 9.42 8.10 6.88
C GLU A 126 9.95 6.74 7.28
N LYS A 127 11.22 6.52 7.09
CA LYS A 127 11.91 5.33 7.57
C LYS A 127 11.76 5.23 9.08
N SER A 128 11.42 4.05 9.54
CA SER A 128 11.35 3.76 10.98
C SER A 128 12.73 3.44 11.55
#